data_27b39e39f58dcb117c0124b46e120d47
#
_entry.id   27b39e39f58dcb117c0124b46e120d47
#
_cell.length_a   1.000
_cell.length_b   1.000
_cell.length_c   1.000
_cell.angle_alpha   90.00
_cell.angle_beta   90.00
_cell.angle_gamma   90.00
#
_symmetry.space_group_name_H-M   'P 1'
#
loop_
_entity.id
_entity.type
_entity.pdbx_description
1 polymer ?
#
loop_
_entity_poly.entity_id
_entity_poly.type
_entity_poly.pdbx_seq_one_letter_code
_entity_poly.pdbx_strand_id
1 'polypeptide(L)'
;MHTLRAEARCFDLEAVGRHAQSIETRLNDLRSAKSGVVIPVTEMNQRIADLRAALDNAEQLFVAQSPVGEAILDQITVRRGDLTTVMSLIPTAAPALRSHLERLAARPFGELVFLVQEAAPRWCERAGVKAQIAIEGRECAVPASLSDVLGGVLSHLVRNAIAHGIEAPAKRMEVGKPELGTIHVRCESNDGGVRILVEDDGSGIDEEGLRTTAAAQGIAAENADLIHLVALAGLSSRTEADELSGQGVGLDAVTGDLESAGYRLTVTTQRGRGTQFSIIPSGKGSP
;
A
#
# COMPACT_ATOMS: atom_id res chain seq x y z
N MET A 1 -23.62 -11.77 -12.10
CA MET A 1 -24.59 -12.89 -12.02
C MET A 1 -23.91 -14.25 -12.01
N HIS A 2 -22.94 -14.53 -12.90
CA HIS A 2 -22.25 -15.81 -12.95
C HIS A 2 -21.56 -16.19 -11.62
N THR A 3 -20.85 -15.23 -11.02
CA THR A 3 -20.18 -15.41 -9.71
C THR A 3 -21.19 -15.71 -8.60
N LEU A 4 -22.28 -14.92 -8.51
CA LEU A 4 -23.32 -15.11 -7.50
C LEU A 4 -23.97 -16.51 -7.59
N ARG A 5 -24.17 -17.03 -8.82
CA ARG A 5 -24.70 -18.37 -9.03
C ARG A 5 -23.73 -19.47 -8.58
N ALA A 6 -22.43 -19.28 -8.82
CA ALA A 6 -21.40 -20.22 -8.39
C ALA A 6 -21.32 -20.26 -6.86
N GLU A 7 -21.30 -19.09 -6.22
CA GLU A 7 -21.29 -18.97 -4.76
C GLU A 7 -22.56 -19.56 -4.12
N ALA A 8 -23.75 -19.27 -4.67
CA ALA A 8 -25.01 -19.82 -4.18
C ALA A 8 -25.02 -21.35 -4.19
N ARG A 9 -24.37 -21.99 -5.17
CA ARG A 9 -24.21 -23.46 -5.21
C ARG A 9 -23.27 -23.97 -4.12
N CYS A 10 -22.18 -23.25 -3.83
CA CYS A 10 -21.24 -23.63 -2.77
C CYS A 10 -21.87 -23.61 -1.39
N PHE A 11 -22.87 -22.76 -1.17
CA PHE A 11 -23.55 -22.60 0.11
C PHE A 11 -24.96 -23.22 0.13
N ASP A 12 -25.31 -24.02 -0.86
CA ASP A 12 -26.61 -24.71 -0.99
C ASP A 12 -27.83 -23.77 -1.00
N LEU A 13 -27.63 -22.54 -1.50
CA LEU A 13 -28.67 -21.50 -1.60
C LEU A 13 -29.42 -21.62 -2.94
N GLU A 14 -30.17 -22.69 -3.11
CA GLU A 14 -30.82 -23.01 -4.40
C GLU A 14 -31.75 -21.93 -4.94
N ALA A 15 -32.52 -21.25 -4.06
CA ALA A 15 -33.42 -20.17 -4.46
C ALA A 15 -32.67 -18.99 -5.05
N VAL A 16 -31.60 -18.55 -4.40
CA VAL A 16 -30.70 -17.48 -4.88
C VAL A 16 -30.08 -17.86 -6.22
N GLY A 17 -29.59 -19.12 -6.35
CA GLY A 17 -29.03 -19.64 -7.58
C GLY A 17 -30.01 -19.62 -8.76
N ARG A 18 -31.26 -20.01 -8.55
CA ARG A 18 -32.33 -20.01 -9.58
C ARG A 18 -32.67 -18.59 -10.03
N HIS A 19 -32.87 -17.66 -9.12
CA HIS A 19 -33.19 -16.26 -9.47
C HIS A 19 -32.01 -15.58 -10.19
N ALA A 20 -30.77 -15.79 -9.75
CA ALA A 20 -29.59 -15.28 -10.43
C ALA A 20 -29.47 -15.85 -11.87
N GLN A 21 -29.73 -17.14 -12.07
CA GLN A 21 -29.73 -17.76 -13.39
C GLN A 21 -30.82 -17.19 -14.30
N SER A 22 -32.02 -16.95 -13.76
CA SER A 22 -33.13 -16.36 -14.48
C SER A 22 -32.82 -14.98 -15.05
N ILE A 23 -32.15 -14.15 -14.25
CA ILE A 23 -31.68 -12.81 -14.66
C ILE A 23 -30.57 -12.94 -15.72
N GLU A 24 -29.59 -13.82 -15.50
CA GLU A 24 -28.48 -14.06 -16.42
C GLU A 24 -28.98 -14.52 -17.81
N THR A 25 -29.90 -15.47 -17.84
CA THR A 25 -30.52 -15.96 -19.08
C THR A 25 -31.19 -14.80 -19.82
N ARG A 26 -31.98 -13.99 -19.12
CA ARG A 26 -32.67 -12.86 -19.73
C ARG A 26 -31.75 -11.77 -20.26
N LEU A 27 -30.64 -11.49 -19.56
CA LEU A 27 -29.61 -10.57 -20.04
C LEU A 27 -28.88 -11.13 -21.28
N ASN A 28 -28.66 -12.44 -21.36
CA ASN A 28 -28.06 -13.08 -22.52
C ASN A 28 -29.01 -13.10 -23.73
N ASP A 29 -30.30 -13.29 -23.52
CA ASP A 29 -31.33 -13.19 -24.57
C ASP A 29 -31.32 -11.79 -25.19
N LEU A 30 -31.21 -10.74 -24.36
CA LEU A 30 -31.08 -9.36 -24.81
C LEU A 30 -29.81 -9.10 -25.62
N ARG A 31 -28.68 -9.62 -25.13
CA ARG A 31 -27.39 -9.48 -25.79
C ARG A 31 -27.36 -10.17 -27.15
N SER A 32 -28.14 -11.24 -27.28
CA SER A 32 -28.24 -12.07 -28.51
C SER A 32 -29.32 -11.57 -29.48
N ALA A 33 -30.30 -10.77 -29.01
CA ALA A 33 -31.37 -10.25 -29.81
C ALA A 33 -30.86 -9.19 -30.79
N LYS A 34 -30.95 -9.48 -32.09
CA LYS A 34 -30.76 -8.50 -33.15
C LYS A 34 -31.85 -7.44 -33.01
N SER A 35 -31.46 -6.20 -32.76
CA SER A 35 -32.23 -4.95 -32.77
C SER A 35 -33.76 -5.06 -32.71
N GLY A 36 -34.38 -4.71 -31.60
CA GLY A 36 -35.82 -4.53 -31.48
C GLY A 36 -36.53 -5.19 -30.28
N VAL A 37 -35.85 -5.97 -29.47
CA VAL A 37 -36.47 -6.57 -28.26
C VAL A 37 -36.39 -5.54 -27.13
N VAL A 38 -37.52 -4.89 -26.81
CA VAL A 38 -37.67 -4.04 -25.62
C VAL A 38 -38.06 -4.96 -24.45
N ILE A 39 -37.20 -5.04 -23.43
CA ILE A 39 -37.64 -5.68 -22.18
C ILE A 39 -38.57 -4.72 -21.45
N PRO A 40 -39.72 -5.17 -20.96
CA PRO A 40 -40.49 -4.43 -20.00
C PRO A 40 -39.60 -4.22 -18.72
N VAL A 41 -39.30 -2.98 -18.39
CA VAL A 41 -38.55 -2.62 -17.18
C VAL A 41 -39.19 -3.24 -15.93
N THR A 42 -40.52 -3.38 -15.95
CA THR A 42 -41.32 -4.06 -14.92
C THR A 42 -40.94 -5.52 -14.73
N GLU A 43 -40.69 -6.29 -15.81
CA GLU A 43 -40.28 -7.69 -15.71
C GLU A 43 -38.89 -7.83 -15.07
N MET A 44 -37.95 -6.99 -15.45
CA MET A 44 -36.61 -7.01 -14.87
C MET A 44 -36.61 -6.58 -13.40
N ASN A 45 -37.39 -5.55 -13.07
CA ASN A 45 -37.57 -5.11 -11.69
C ASN A 45 -38.17 -6.20 -10.80
N GLN A 46 -39.15 -6.96 -11.33
CA GLN A 46 -39.72 -8.08 -10.60
C GLN A 46 -38.69 -9.18 -10.33
N ARG A 47 -37.89 -9.56 -11.33
CA ARG A 47 -36.82 -10.58 -11.16
C ARG A 47 -35.75 -10.15 -10.16
N ILE A 48 -35.43 -8.87 -10.12
CA ILE A 48 -34.51 -8.29 -9.11
C ILE A 48 -35.16 -8.33 -7.73
N ALA A 49 -36.43 -8.02 -7.62
CA ALA A 49 -37.17 -8.10 -6.34
C ALA A 49 -37.23 -9.54 -5.82
N ASP A 50 -37.50 -10.51 -6.69
CA ASP A 50 -37.51 -11.93 -6.33
C ASP A 50 -36.14 -12.42 -5.86
N LEU A 51 -35.06 -11.97 -6.50
CA LEU A 51 -33.69 -12.28 -6.08
C LEU A 51 -33.38 -11.65 -4.70
N ARG A 52 -33.81 -10.42 -4.47
CA ARG A 52 -33.65 -9.76 -3.15
C ARG A 52 -34.38 -10.52 -2.07
N ALA A 53 -35.64 -10.88 -2.29
CA ALA A 53 -36.41 -11.64 -1.34
C ALA A 53 -35.78 -13.03 -1.04
N ALA A 54 -35.18 -13.67 -2.03
CA ALA A 54 -34.45 -14.93 -1.83
C ALA A 54 -33.17 -14.74 -1.00
N LEU A 55 -32.45 -13.63 -1.19
CA LEU A 55 -31.29 -13.27 -0.38
C LEU A 55 -31.68 -12.96 1.05
N ASP A 56 -32.73 -12.14 1.27
CA ASP A 56 -33.21 -11.77 2.60
C ASP A 56 -33.65 -13.03 3.38
N ASN A 57 -34.30 -13.98 2.72
CA ASN A 57 -34.70 -15.25 3.35
C ASN A 57 -33.48 -16.13 3.68
N ALA A 58 -32.47 -16.18 2.80
CA ALA A 58 -31.22 -16.91 3.05
C ALA A 58 -30.46 -16.31 4.24
N GLU A 59 -30.43 -14.98 4.34
CA GLU A 59 -29.88 -14.23 5.45
C GLU A 59 -30.56 -14.56 6.77
N GLN A 60 -31.90 -14.54 6.81
CA GLN A 60 -32.66 -14.90 8.01
C GLN A 60 -32.41 -16.35 8.43
N LEU A 61 -32.31 -17.27 7.50
CA LEU A 61 -32.00 -18.68 7.81
C LEU A 61 -30.58 -18.83 8.35
N PHE A 62 -29.62 -18.07 7.84
CA PHE A 62 -28.25 -18.07 8.33
C PHE A 62 -28.17 -17.54 9.77
N VAL A 63 -28.86 -16.45 10.08
CA VAL A 63 -28.94 -15.89 11.45
C VAL A 63 -29.57 -16.91 12.40
N ALA A 64 -30.67 -17.55 11.99
CA ALA A 64 -31.36 -18.52 12.83
C ALA A 64 -30.55 -19.79 13.14
N GLN A 65 -29.60 -20.15 12.25
CA GLN A 65 -28.80 -21.37 12.37
C GLN A 65 -27.39 -21.16 12.93
N SER A 66 -26.93 -19.91 13.04
CA SER A 66 -25.56 -19.58 13.48
C SER A 66 -25.57 -18.69 14.69
N PRO A 67 -24.93 -19.09 15.82
CA PRO A 67 -24.78 -18.23 16.99
C PRO A 67 -23.98 -16.95 16.73
N VAL A 68 -23.23 -16.89 15.62
CA VAL A 68 -22.42 -15.75 15.18
C VAL A 68 -23.06 -14.99 14.02
N GLY A 69 -24.20 -15.47 13.49
CA GLY A 69 -24.85 -14.91 12.30
C GLY A 69 -25.24 -13.44 12.49
N GLU A 70 -25.81 -13.12 13.65
CA GLU A 70 -26.21 -11.75 13.99
C GLU A 70 -25.02 -10.78 14.06
N ALA A 71 -23.90 -11.21 14.63
CA ALA A 71 -22.67 -10.42 14.69
C ALA A 71 -22.02 -10.18 13.32
N ILE A 72 -22.19 -11.11 12.37
CA ILE A 72 -21.68 -10.97 11.00
C ILE A 72 -22.56 -10.04 10.18
N LEU A 73 -23.87 -10.06 10.39
CA LEU A 73 -24.82 -9.19 9.67
C LEU A 73 -24.75 -7.73 10.11
N ASP A 74 -24.26 -7.46 11.31
CA ASP A 74 -23.98 -6.11 11.80
C ASP A 74 -22.73 -5.49 11.14
N GLN A 75 -22.01 -6.28 10.30
CA GLN A 75 -20.83 -5.83 9.56
C GLN A 75 -21.21 -5.47 8.12
N ILE A 76 -21.04 -4.21 7.77
CA ILE A 76 -21.16 -3.74 6.39
C ILE A 76 -19.79 -3.86 5.73
N THR A 77 -19.69 -4.74 4.72
CA THR A 77 -18.49 -4.84 3.90
C THR A 77 -18.52 -3.78 2.80
N VAL A 78 -17.66 -2.78 2.90
CA VAL A 78 -17.51 -1.73 1.89
C VAL A 78 -16.25 -2.01 1.07
N ARG A 79 -16.35 -1.93 -0.27
CA ARG A 79 -15.16 -2.03 -1.11
C ARG A 79 -14.26 -0.82 -0.87
N ARG A 80 -12.97 -1.06 -0.76
CA ARG A 80 -11.99 0.02 -0.55
C ARG A 80 -12.08 1.11 -1.63
N GLY A 81 -12.24 0.73 -2.91
CA GLY A 81 -12.39 1.69 -4.01
C GLY A 81 -13.61 2.60 -3.85
N ASP A 82 -14.71 2.07 -3.34
CA ASP A 82 -15.93 2.87 -3.08
C ASP A 82 -15.68 3.85 -1.93
N LEU A 83 -14.98 3.40 -0.87
CA LEU A 83 -14.61 4.25 0.25
C LEU A 83 -13.65 5.37 -0.17
N THR A 84 -12.64 5.05 -0.98
CA THR A 84 -11.70 6.03 -1.56
C THR A 84 -12.44 7.05 -2.43
N THR A 85 -13.40 6.59 -3.23
CA THR A 85 -14.25 7.47 -4.04
C THR A 85 -15.07 8.43 -3.17
N VAL A 86 -15.72 7.90 -2.12
CA VAL A 86 -16.46 8.75 -1.16
C VAL A 86 -15.53 9.76 -0.50
N MET A 87 -14.34 9.35 -0.09
CA MET A 87 -13.34 10.24 0.52
C MET A 87 -12.91 11.37 -0.41
N SER A 88 -12.80 11.11 -1.73
CA SER A 88 -12.46 12.14 -2.72
C SER A 88 -13.57 13.19 -2.92
N LEU A 89 -14.81 12.81 -2.66
CA LEU A 89 -15.98 13.68 -2.77
C LEU A 89 -16.24 14.55 -1.51
N ILE A 90 -15.55 14.25 -0.40
CA ILE A 90 -15.74 15.00 0.84
C ILE A 90 -15.08 16.37 0.74
N PRO A 91 -15.83 17.46 0.97
CA PRO A 91 -15.28 18.80 0.97
C PRO A 91 -14.13 18.95 1.98
N THR A 92 -13.13 19.74 1.62
CA THR A 92 -11.99 20.07 2.50
C THR A 92 -12.45 20.70 3.83
N ALA A 93 -13.64 21.31 3.82
CA ALA A 93 -14.26 21.93 4.99
C ALA A 93 -14.84 20.93 6.03
N ALA A 94 -14.78 19.60 5.77
CA ALA A 94 -15.28 18.57 6.67
C ALA A 94 -14.17 17.65 7.22
N PRO A 95 -13.17 18.18 7.93
CA PRO A 95 -11.99 17.42 8.35
C PRO A 95 -12.31 16.26 9.30
N ALA A 96 -13.30 16.45 10.20
CA ALA A 96 -13.70 15.40 11.14
C ALA A 96 -14.30 14.18 10.44
N LEU A 97 -15.13 14.37 9.42
CA LEU A 97 -15.68 13.28 8.62
C LEU A 97 -14.59 12.55 7.83
N ARG A 98 -13.70 13.30 7.21
CA ARG A 98 -12.54 12.74 6.50
C ARG A 98 -11.69 11.87 7.42
N SER A 99 -11.28 12.37 8.59
CA SER A 99 -10.50 11.62 9.56
C SER A 99 -11.21 10.36 10.06
N HIS A 100 -12.54 10.40 10.19
CA HIS A 100 -13.32 9.22 10.58
C HIS A 100 -13.28 8.14 9.51
N LEU A 101 -13.48 8.51 8.24
CA LEU A 101 -13.42 7.58 7.12
C LEU A 101 -12.00 7.04 6.87
N GLU A 102 -10.97 7.86 7.06
CA GLU A 102 -9.57 7.41 6.99
C GLU A 102 -9.26 6.32 8.03
N ARG A 103 -9.79 6.45 9.25
CA ARG A 103 -9.66 5.40 10.28
C ARG A 103 -10.41 4.13 9.90
N LEU A 104 -11.60 4.23 9.32
CA LEU A 104 -12.36 3.06 8.85
C LEU A 104 -11.68 2.35 7.68
N ALA A 105 -10.96 3.08 6.84
CA ALA A 105 -10.24 2.57 5.69
C ALA A 105 -8.79 2.15 6.01
N ALA A 106 -8.32 2.40 7.22
CA ALA A 106 -6.96 2.10 7.64
C ALA A 106 -6.62 0.60 7.50
N ARG A 107 -5.34 0.33 7.23
CA ARG A 107 -4.81 -1.05 7.12
C ARG A 107 -3.77 -1.30 8.19
N PRO A 108 -3.71 -2.53 8.75
CA PRO A 108 -2.60 -2.93 9.60
C PRO A 108 -1.27 -2.82 8.83
N PHE A 109 -0.26 -2.24 9.48
CA PHE A 109 1.07 -2.10 8.87
C PHE A 109 1.69 -3.45 8.46
N GLY A 110 1.42 -4.51 9.24
CA GLY A 110 1.88 -5.86 8.95
C GLY A 110 1.48 -6.38 7.57
N GLU A 111 0.28 -6.00 7.06
CA GLU A 111 -0.16 -6.36 5.72
C GLU A 111 0.63 -5.62 4.63
N LEU A 112 0.99 -4.37 4.87
CA LEU A 112 1.65 -3.51 3.89
C LEU A 112 3.13 -3.85 3.72
N VAL A 113 3.77 -4.31 4.80
CA VAL A 113 5.20 -4.68 4.80
C VAL A 113 5.44 -6.13 4.39
N PHE A 114 4.40 -6.97 4.34
CA PHE A 114 4.52 -8.40 4.06
C PHE A 114 5.26 -8.70 2.75
N LEU A 115 4.89 -8.05 1.64
CA LEU A 115 5.54 -8.28 0.35
C LEU A 115 7.02 -7.89 0.35
N VAL A 116 7.38 -6.85 1.08
CA VAL A 116 8.77 -6.41 1.23
C VAL A 116 9.57 -7.45 2.01
N GLN A 117 9.00 -7.98 3.09
CA GLN A 117 9.63 -9.02 3.90
C GLN A 117 9.88 -10.30 3.09
N GLU A 118 8.93 -10.72 2.27
CA GLU A 118 9.05 -11.90 1.40
C GLU A 118 10.07 -11.70 0.25
N ALA A 119 10.21 -10.48 -0.25
CA ALA A 119 11.11 -10.19 -1.37
C ALA A 119 12.57 -9.94 -0.93
N ALA A 120 12.79 -9.47 0.28
CA ALA A 120 14.10 -9.05 0.78
C ALA A 120 15.20 -10.11 0.70
N PRO A 121 14.96 -11.40 1.00
CA PRO A 121 16.00 -12.42 0.86
C PRO A 121 16.58 -12.50 -0.56
N ARG A 122 15.72 -12.36 -1.58
CA ARG A 122 16.15 -12.37 -2.99
C ARG A 122 16.94 -11.11 -3.34
N TRP A 123 16.61 -9.97 -2.75
CA TRP A 123 17.38 -8.73 -2.94
C TRP A 123 18.75 -8.82 -2.28
N CYS A 124 18.85 -9.40 -1.08
CA CYS A 124 20.12 -9.65 -0.40
C CYS A 124 21.03 -10.58 -1.20
N GLU A 125 20.48 -11.69 -1.73
CA GLU A 125 21.22 -12.64 -2.58
C GLU A 125 21.80 -11.94 -3.82
N ARG A 126 20.99 -11.15 -4.52
CA ARG A 126 21.44 -10.40 -5.70
C ARG A 126 22.51 -9.36 -5.40
N ALA A 127 22.41 -8.70 -4.25
CA ALA A 127 23.38 -7.69 -3.81
C ALA A 127 24.65 -8.30 -3.17
N GLY A 128 24.67 -9.62 -2.92
CA GLY A 128 25.80 -10.29 -2.25
C GLY A 128 25.97 -9.88 -0.79
N VAL A 129 24.90 -9.48 -0.12
CA VAL A 129 24.90 -9.06 1.28
C VAL A 129 24.08 -10.01 2.15
N LYS A 130 24.31 -9.97 3.46
CA LYS A 130 23.49 -10.67 4.45
C LYS A 130 22.78 -9.63 5.33
N ALA A 131 21.46 -9.60 5.27
CA ALA A 131 20.66 -8.72 6.12
C ALA A 131 19.37 -9.40 6.59
N GLN A 132 18.94 -9.03 7.79
CA GLN A 132 17.63 -9.37 8.33
C GLN A 132 16.75 -8.11 8.36
N ILE A 133 15.43 -8.30 8.20
CA ILE A 133 14.46 -7.22 8.37
C ILE A 133 13.72 -7.43 9.68
N ALA A 134 13.89 -6.49 10.61
CA ALA A 134 13.14 -6.42 11.85
C ALA A 134 11.94 -5.50 11.69
N ILE A 135 10.72 -6.01 11.92
CA ILE A 135 9.48 -5.26 11.75
C ILE A 135 8.81 -5.04 13.10
N GLU A 136 8.54 -3.78 13.42
CA GLU A 136 7.86 -3.36 14.65
C GLU A 136 6.58 -2.57 14.31
N GLY A 137 5.59 -2.62 15.22
CA GLY A 137 4.33 -1.89 15.05
C GLY A 137 3.40 -2.51 13.99
N ARG A 138 3.38 -3.83 13.82
CA ARG A 138 2.56 -4.53 12.80
C ARG A 138 1.08 -4.20 12.90
N GLU A 139 0.57 -3.97 14.10
CA GLU A 139 -0.84 -3.64 14.37
C GLU A 139 -1.15 -2.15 14.19
N CYS A 140 -0.13 -1.32 13.89
CA CYS A 140 -0.34 0.09 13.65
C CYS A 140 -1.29 0.30 12.47
N ALA A 141 -2.36 1.06 12.69
CA ALA A 141 -3.36 1.37 11.67
C ALA A 141 -2.84 2.48 10.74
N VAL A 142 -2.51 2.13 9.51
CA VAL A 142 -2.01 3.06 8.49
C VAL A 142 -3.20 3.65 7.73
N PRO A 143 -3.33 5.00 7.66
CA PRO A 143 -4.41 5.66 6.93
C PRO A 143 -4.45 5.24 5.46
N ALA A 144 -5.65 5.27 4.87
CA ALA A 144 -5.86 4.83 3.48
C ALA A 144 -4.96 5.59 2.49
N SER A 145 -4.86 6.93 2.63
CA SER A 145 -4.04 7.77 1.77
C SER A 145 -2.57 7.34 1.73
N LEU A 146 -1.99 6.97 2.90
CA LEU A 146 -0.62 6.47 2.97
C LEU A 146 -0.54 5.00 2.53
N SER A 147 -1.51 4.16 2.89
CA SER A 147 -1.47 2.72 2.62
C SER A 147 -1.41 2.38 1.13
N ASP A 148 -1.99 3.23 0.28
CA ASP A 148 -2.04 3.02 -1.16
C ASP A 148 -0.66 3.17 -1.83
N VAL A 149 0.21 4.01 -1.29
CA VAL A 149 1.56 4.26 -1.82
C VAL A 149 2.66 3.54 -1.03
N LEU A 150 2.39 3.19 0.23
CA LEU A 150 3.39 2.72 1.19
C LEU A 150 4.14 1.45 0.75
N GLY A 151 3.46 0.50 0.11
CA GLY A 151 4.08 -0.74 -0.36
C GLY A 151 5.20 -0.48 -1.37
N GLY A 152 5.00 0.44 -2.32
CA GLY A 152 6.02 0.89 -3.28
C GLY A 152 7.17 1.62 -2.59
N VAL A 153 6.83 2.55 -1.70
CA VAL A 153 7.80 3.33 -0.92
C VAL A 153 8.70 2.43 -0.08
N LEU A 154 8.13 1.51 0.72
CA LEU A 154 8.91 0.57 1.54
C LEU A 154 9.79 -0.34 0.69
N SER A 155 9.28 -0.84 -0.43
CA SER A 155 10.07 -1.65 -1.37
C SER A 155 11.28 -0.89 -1.89
N HIS A 156 11.12 0.39 -2.20
CA HIS A 156 12.22 1.25 -2.66
C HIS A 156 13.24 1.50 -1.56
N LEU A 157 12.79 1.93 -0.36
CA LEU A 157 13.70 2.25 0.76
C LEU A 157 14.47 1.02 1.26
N VAL A 158 13.82 -0.13 1.41
CA VAL A 158 14.48 -1.37 1.84
C VAL A 158 15.46 -1.88 0.78
N ARG A 159 15.10 -1.75 -0.51
CA ARG A 159 16.03 -2.11 -1.60
C ARG A 159 17.26 -1.20 -1.61
N ASN A 160 17.08 0.10 -1.37
CA ASN A 160 18.21 1.02 -1.24
C ASN A 160 19.10 0.68 -0.05
N ALA A 161 18.53 0.35 1.11
CA ALA A 161 19.28 -0.11 2.27
C ALA A 161 20.11 -1.36 1.92
N ILE A 162 19.53 -2.35 1.25
CA ILE A 162 20.22 -3.59 0.85
C ILE A 162 21.30 -3.32 -0.20
N ALA A 163 21.01 -2.52 -1.23
CA ALA A 163 21.93 -2.34 -2.37
C ALA A 163 23.08 -1.37 -2.07
N HIS A 164 22.82 -0.36 -1.24
CA HIS A 164 23.75 0.75 -1.04
C HIS A 164 24.13 0.97 0.43
N GLY A 165 23.27 0.58 1.38
CA GLY A 165 23.50 0.74 2.82
C GLY A 165 24.35 -0.39 3.39
N ILE A 166 23.85 -1.62 3.31
CA ILE A 166 24.48 -2.80 3.95
C ILE A 166 25.74 -3.21 3.19
N GLU A 167 26.85 -3.25 3.90
CA GLU A 167 28.14 -3.71 3.34
C GLU A 167 28.17 -5.24 3.17
N ALA A 168 28.99 -5.72 2.25
CA ALA A 168 29.27 -7.14 2.08
C ALA A 168 29.82 -7.74 3.41
N PRO A 169 29.51 -9.01 3.73
CA PRO A 169 29.86 -9.64 5.00
C PRO A 169 31.32 -9.47 5.41
N ALA A 170 32.25 -9.67 4.49
CA ALA A 170 33.68 -9.52 4.74
C ALA A 170 34.03 -8.08 5.18
N LYS A 171 33.47 -7.07 4.48
CA LYS A 171 33.72 -5.67 4.77
C LYS A 171 33.14 -5.25 6.12
N ARG A 172 31.98 -5.81 6.51
CA ARG A 172 31.40 -5.55 7.83
C ARG A 172 32.31 -6.04 8.95
N MET A 173 32.84 -7.26 8.82
CA MET A 173 33.78 -7.82 9.77
C MET A 173 35.09 -7.03 9.88
N GLU A 174 35.61 -6.54 8.74
CA GLU A 174 36.82 -5.67 8.74
C GLU A 174 36.65 -4.39 9.56
N VAL A 175 35.42 -3.82 9.57
CA VAL A 175 35.11 -2.61 10.35
C VAL A 175 34.51 -2.89 11.72
N GLY A 176 34.52 -4.17 12.15
CA GLY A 176 34.07 -4.56 13.49
C GLY A 176 32.55 -4.67 13.65
N LYS A 177 31.79 -4.75 12.55
CA LYS A 177 30.34 -4.97 12.57
C LYS A 177 30.01 -6.48 12.49
N PRO A 178 28.84 -6.90 12.98
CA PRO A 178 28.34 -8.26 12.75
C PRO A 178 28.26 -8.58 11.26
N GLU A 179 28.51 -9.82 10.87
CA GLU A 179 28.40 -10.31 9.49
C GLU A 179 26.99 -10.06 8.91
N LEU A 180 25.96 -10.26 9.74
CA LEU A 180 24.56 -10.03 9.40
C LEU A 180 24.19 -8.56 9.68
N GLY A 181 23.81 -7.83 8.66
CA GLY A 181 23.25 -6.48 8.79
C GLY A 181 21.80 -6.52 9.26
N THR A 182 21.30 -5.40 9.76
CA THR A 182 19.92 -5.27 10.22
C THR A 182 19.25 -4.05 9.57
N ILE A 183 18.05 -4.27 9.06
CA ILE A 183 17.17 -3.22 8.56
C ILE A 183 15.95 -3.22 9.46
N HIS A 184 15.75 -2.15 10.23
CA HIS A 184 14.57 -1.95 11.06
C HIS A 184 13.50 -1.21 10.27
N VAL A 185 12.29 -1.76 10.24
CA VAL A 185 11.11 -1.13 9.63
C VAL A 185 10.05 -1.00 10.72
N ARG A 186 9.80 0.22 11.18
CA ARG A 186 8.94 0.47 12.33
C ARG A 186 7.79 1.40 11.95
N CYS A 187 6.60 1.08 12.44
CA CYS A 187 5.43 1.95 12.38
C CYS A 187 5.04 2.39 13.79
N GLU A 188 4.90 3.68 13.97
CA GLU A 188 4.48 4.32 15.22
C GLU A 188 3.27 5.20 14.95
N SER A 189 2.31 5.19 15.88
CA SER A 189 1.14 6.08 15.84
C SER A 189 1.08 6.89 17.12
N ASN A 190 0.94 8.20 16.98
CA ASN A 190 0.76 9.13 18.09
C ASN A 190 -0.28 10.21 17.71
N ASP A 191 -0.49 11.19 18.57
CA ASP A 191 -1.43 12.30 18.35
C ASP A 191 -1.11 13.12 17.09
N GLY A 192 0.14 13.10 16.63
CA GLY A 192 0.58 13.74 15.38
C GLY A 192 0.34 12.92 14.12
N GLY A 193 -0.17 11.71 14.24
CA GLY A 193 -0.44 10.78 13.13
C GLY A 193 0.51 9.60 13.09
N VAL A 194 0.50 8.90 11.94
CA VAL A 194 1.35 7.74 11.71
C VAL A 194 2.73 8.18 11.22
N ARG A 195 3.76 7.60 11.82
CA ARG A 195 5.17 7.75 11.44
C ARG A 195 5.76 6.39 11.08
N ILE A 196 6.51 6.32 9.98
CA ILE A 196 7.20 5.10 9.58
C ILE A 196 8.69 5.38 9.47
N LEU A 197 9.48 4.48 10.02
CA LEU A 197 10.93 4.54 10.05
C LEU A 197 11.49 3.33 9.30
N VAL A 198 12.46 3.57 8.44
CA VAL A 198 13.29 2.55 7.79
C VAL A 198 14.73 2.87 8.08
N GLU A 199 15.40 2.05 8.88
CA GLU A 199 16.75 2.28 9.39
C GLU A 199 17.62 1.08 9.05
N ASP A 200 18.81 1.32 8.50
CA ASP A 200 19.85 0.31 8.29
C ASP A 200 21.07 0.59 9.18
N ASP A 201 21.79 -0.46 9.52
CA ASP A 201 23.07 -0.42 10.25
C ASP A 201 24.29 -0.45 9.31
N GLY A 202 24.11 0.02 8.08
CA GLY A 202 25.10 -0.02 7.01
C GLY A 202 26.16 1.06 7.05
N SER A 203 26.75 1.35 5.89
CA SER A 203 27.85 2.31 5.76
C SER A 203 27.46 3.77 6.01
N GLY A 204 26.15 4.07 5.97
CA GLY A 204 25.65 5.44 5.93
C GLY A 204 25.93 6.13 4.59
N ILE A 205 25.42 7.34 4.43
CA ILE A 205 25.57 8.14 3.21
C ILE A 205 26.79 9.08 3.38
N ASP A 206 27.61 9.16 2.33
CA ASP A 206 28.69 10.15 2.24
C ASP A 206 28.13 11.48 1.77
N GLU A 207 27.59 12.26 2.71
CA GLU A 207 26.96 13.56 2.43
C GLU A 207 27.93 14.55 1.77
N GLU A 208 29.18 14.57 2.21
CA GLU A 208 30.20 15.49 1.68
C GLU A 208 30.54 15.12 0.22
N GLY A 209 30.68 13.84 -0.08
CA GLY A 209 30.86 13.32 -1.43
C GLY A 209 29.67 13.66 -2.35
N LEU A 210 28.44 13.53 -1.85
CA LEU A 210 27.24 13.91 -2.59
C LEU A 210 27.20 15.40 -2.90
N ARG A 211 27.47 16.26 -1.93
CA ARG A 211 27.52 17.72 -2.12
C ARG A 211 28.60 18.13 -3.12
N THR A 212 29.78 17.52 -3.06
CA THR A 212 30.87 17.76 -3.99
C THR A 212 30.48 17.36 -5.43
N THR A 213 29.84 16.19 -5.58
CA THR A 213 29.39 15.70 -6.89
C THR A 213 28.30 16.58 -7.48
N ALA A 214 27.32 17.00 -6.68
CA ALA A 214 26.26 17.90 -7.10
C ALA A 214 26.82 19.28 -7.52
N ALA A 215 27.77 19.83 -6.76
CA ALA A 215 28.43 21.08 -7.10
C ALA A 215 29.21 20.99 -8.42
N ALA A 216 29.88 19.87 -8.69
CA ALA A 216 30.57 19.62 -9.97
C ALA A 216 29.60 19.58 -11.17
N GLN A 217 28.33 19.22 -10.92
CA GLN A 217 27.25 19.22 -11.93
C GLN A 217 26.54 20.59 -12.04
N GLY A 218 26.99 21.62 -11.33
CA GLY A 218 26.41 22.96 -11.37
C GLY A 218 25.14 23.11 -10.52
N ILE A 219 24.87 22.14 -9.64
CA ILE A 219 23.72 22.19 -8.74
C ILE A 219 24.12 22.90 -7.44
N ALA A 220 23.30 23.85 -6.99
CA ALA A 220 23.53 24.57 -5.73
C ALA A 220 23.32 23.64 -4.53
N ALA A 221 24.39 22.92 -4.12
CA ALA A 221 24.32 21.85 -3.14
C ALA A 221 24.52 22.31 -1.67
N GLU A 222 25.00 23.55 -1.44
CA GLU A 222 25.39 24.02 -0.09
C GLU A 222 24.20 24.02 0.90
N ASN A 223 23.00 24.40 0.44
CA ASN A 223 21.78 24.46 1.26
C ASN A 223 20.72 23.46 0.84
N ALA A 224 21.05 22.49 -0.03
CA ALA A 224 20.10 21.49 -0.48
C ALA A 224 19.85 20.45 0.62
N ASP A 225 18.58 20.08 0.82
CA ASP A 225 18.21 18.99 1.72
C ASP A 225 18.89 17.69 1.27
N LEU A 226 19.37 16.90 2.24
CA LEU A 226 20.06 15.64 1.97
C LEU A 226 19.18 14.69 1.15
N ILE A 227 17.86 14.67 1.37
CA ILE A 227 16.94 13.86 0.59
C ILE A 227 16.96 14.21 -0.91
N HIS A 228 17.06 15.51 -1.22
CA HIS A 228 17.17 15.98 -2.60
C HIS A 228 18.50 15.58 -3.24
N LEU A 229 19.61 15.67 -2.50
CA LEU A 229 20.92 15.23 -2.97
C LEU A 229 20.97 13.72 -3.26
N VAL A 230 20.35 12.92 -2.38
CA VAL A 230 20.24 11.46 -2.57
C VAL A 230 19.39 11.12 -3.78
N ALA A 231 18.30 11.85 -4.01
CA ALA A 231 17.45 11.69 -5.20
C ALA A 231 18.24 11.97 -6.49
N LEU A 232 18.99 13.07 -6.52
CA LEU A 232 19.85 13.44 -7.67
C LEU A 232 20.95 12.40 -7.94
N ALA A 233 21.62 11.88 -6.90
CA ALA A 233 22.62 10.84 -7.01
C ALA A 233 22.03 9.53 -7.55
N GLY A 234 20.82 9.17 -7.12
CA GLY A 234 20.07 8.02 -7.61
C GLY A 234 19.69 8.13 -9.09
N LEU A 235 19.48 9.33 -9.61
CA LEU A 235 19.25 9.58 -11.04
C LEU A 235 20.52 9.38 -11.87
N SER A 236 21.69 9.72 -11.33
CA SER A 236 22.96 9.62 -12.05
C SER A 236 23.57 8.21 -12.08
N SER A 237 23.14 7.32 -11.17
CA SER A 237 23.63 5.94 -11.06
C SER A 237 22.81 4.92 -11.86
N ARG A 238 21.79 5.38 -12.61
CA ARG A 238 21.01 4.50 -13.50
C ARG A 238 21.88 4.01 -14.64
N THR A 239 22.35 2.76 -14.53
CA THR A 239 22.92 2.02 -15.65
C THR A 239 21.80 1.37 -16.46
N GLU A 240 22.02 1.17 -17.78
CA GLU A 240 21.05 0.56 -18.72
C GLU A 240 20.46 -0.79 -18.26
N ALA A 241 21.07 -1.44 -17.27
CA ALA A 241 20.59 -2.69 -16.66
C ALA A 241 19.32 -2.52 -15.80
N ASP A 242 19.05 -1.33 -15.27
CA ASP A 242 17.87 -1.05 -14.44
C ASP A 242 16.62 -0.75 -15.29
N GLU A 243 16.77 -0.33 -16.55
CA GLU A 243 15.65 -0.11 -17.48
C GLU A 243 14.94 -1.41 -17.88
N LEU A 244 15.66 -2.54 -17.91
CA LEU A 244 15.10 -3.87 -18.20
C LEU A 244 14.29 -4.47 -17.05
N SER A 245 14.39 -3.90 -15.84
CA SER A 245 13.65 -4.36 -14.65
C SER A 245 12.26 -3.72 -14.50
N GLY A 246 11.88 -2.79 -15.37
CA GLY A 246 10.50 -2.28 -15.54
C GLY A 246 9.93 -1.46 -14.39
N GLN A 247 10.68 -1.12 -13.35
CA GLN A 247 10.22 -0.31 -12.21
C GLN A 247 11.32 0.62 -11.66
N GLY A 248 11.89 1.44 -12.52
CA GLY A 248 12.82 2.49 -12.12
C GLY A 248 12.12 3.70 -11.48
N VAL A 249 11.36 3.50 -10.41
CA VAL A 249 10.81 4.60 -9.61
C VAL A 249 11.96 5.17 -8.78
N GLY A 250 12.46 6.35 -9.13
CA GLY A 250 13.48 7.05 -8.35
C GLY A 250 12.92 7.58 -7.05
N LEU A 251 13.80 8.04 -6.16
CA LEU A 251 13.42 8.63 -4.87
C LEU A 251 12.52 9.87 -5.06
N ASP A 252 12.63 10.58 -6.19
CA ASP A 252 11.75 11.71 -6.55
C ASP A 252 10.28 11.28 -6.68
N ALA A 253 10.02 10.15 -7.34
CA ALA A 253 8.67 9.63 -7.47
C ALA A 253 8.11 9.18 -6.11
N VAL A 254 8.95 8.53 -5.28
CA VAL A 254 8.60 8.16 -3.90
C VAL A 254 8.22 9.39 -3.08
N THR A 255 8.97 10.48 -3.23
CA THR A 255 8.70 11.75 -2.53
C THR A 255 7.38 12.36 -3.01
N GLY A 256 7.14 12.38 -4.33
CA GLY A 256 5.89 12.87 -4.91
C GLY A 256 4.66 12.08 -4.50
N ASP A 257 4.77 10.74 -4.45
CA ASP A 257 3.69 9.86 -3.99
C ASP A 257 3.35 10.14 -2.51
N LEU A 258 4.37 10.29 -1.66
CA LEU A 258 4.19 10.62 -0.24
C LEU A 258 3.58 12.01 -0.04
N GLU A 259 4.03 13.03 -0.77
CA GLU A 259 3.46 14.38 -0.71
C GLU A 259 1.99 14.38 -1.10
N SER A 260 1.63 13.64 -2.15
CA SER A 260 0.24 13.46 -2.57
C SER A 260 -0.62 12.78 -1.50
N ALA A 261 -0.03 11.90 -0.70
CA ALA A 261 -0.67 11.25 0.43
C ALA A 261 -0.71 12.12 1.72
N GLY A 262 -0.11 13.32 1.69
CA GLY A 262 -0.03 14.22 2.85
C GLY A 262 1.12 13.88 3.80
N TYR A 263 2.16 13.23 3.31
CA TYR A 263 3.36 12.84 4.05
C TYR A 263 4.62 13.40 3.40
N ARG A 264 5.69 13.47 4.16
CA ARG A 264 7.02 13.85 3.67
C ARG A 264 8.05 12.81 4.07
N LEU A 265 9.08 12.67 3.25
CA LEU A 265 10.24 11.84 3.51
C LEU A 265 11.38 12.70 4.05
N THR A 266 12.01 12.26 5.12
CA THR A 266 13.23 12.87 5.65
C THR A 266 14.29 11.79 5.81
N VAL A 267 15.58 12.17 5.79
CA VAL A 267 16.71 11.27 5.95
C VAL A 267 17.68 11.82 6.98
N THR A 268 18.16 10.94 7.84
CA THR A 268 19.29 11.16 8.72
C THR A 268 20.30 10.06 8.53
N THR A 269 21.58 10.39 8.55
CA THR A 269 22.64 9.41 8.29
C THR A 269 23.86 9.69 9.14
N GLN A 270 24.60 8.65 9.45
CA GLN A 270 25.91 8.76 10.06
C GLN A 270 26.85 7.77 9.38
N ARG A 271 27.94 8.28 8.79
CA ARG A 271 28.93 7.45 8.12
C ARG A 271 29.45 6.35 9.06
N GLY A 272 29.44 5.12 8.58
CA GLY A 272 29.83 3.92 9.34
C GLY A 272 28.78 3.40 10.31
N ARG A 273 27.65 4.07 10.51
CA ARG A 273 26.58 3.66 11.43
C ARG A 273 25.26 3.34 10.75
N GLY A 274 25.02 3.89 9.56
CA GLY A 274 23.83 3.61 8.77
C GLY A 274 23.00 4.82 8.41
N THR A 275 21.82 4.57 7.87
CA THR A 275 20.89 5.59 7.38
C THR A 275 19.50 5.34 7.92
N GLN A 276 18.77 6.36 8.30
CA GLN A 276 17.37 6.32 8.70
C GLN A 276 16.55 7.22 7.78
N PHE A 277 15.58 6.63 7.09
CA PHE A 277 14.51 7.34 6.42
C PHE A 277 13.29 7.41 7.34
N SER A 278 12.65 8.58 7.40
CA SER A 278 11.44 8.79 8.18
C SER A 278 10.34 9.34 7.30
N ILE A 279 9.21 8.64 7.25
CA ILE A 279 7.96 9.08 6.62
C ILE A 279 7.10 9.68 7.73
N ILE A 280 6.83 10.96 7.64
CA ILE A 280 6.09 11.71 8.67
C ILE A 280 4.98 12.54 8.02
N PRO A 281 3.86 12.78 8.72
CA PRO A 281 2.83 13.67 8.20
C PRO A 281 3.44 15.02 7.80
N SER A 282 3.06 15.51 6.62
CA SER A 282 3.36 16.90 6.24
C SER A 282 2.51 17.77 7.14
N GLY A 283 3.08 18.28 8.23
CA GLY A 283 2.38 19.16 9.14
C GLY A 283 1.68 20.24 8.33
N LYS A 284 0.38 20.43 8.51
CA LYS A 284 -0.22 21.70 8.11
C LYS A 284 0.55 22.76 8.84
N GLY A 285 1.33 23.54 8.11
CA GLY A 285 1.95 24.72 8.68
C GLY A 285 0.90 25.43 9.51
N SER A 286 1.17 25.59 10.78
CA SER A 286 0.44 26.59 11.57
C SER A 286 0.55 27.91 10.85
N PRO A 287 -0.53 28.65 10.73
CA PRO A 287 -0.57 29.95 10.07
C PRO A 287 0.40 30.95 10.71
#